data_6b008dcc99aa8979fdfedc7b11efd623
#
_entry.id   6b008dcc99aa8979fdfedc7b11efd623
#
_cell.length_a   1.000
_cell.length_b   1.000
_cell.length_c   1.000
_cell.angle_alpha   90.00
_cell.angle_beta   90.00
_cell.angle_gamma   90.00
#
_symmetry.space_group_name_H-M   'P 1'
#
loop_
_entity.id
_entity.type
_entity.pdbx_description
1 polymer ?
#
loop_
_entity_poly.entity_id
_entity_poly.type
_entity_poly.pdbx_seq_one_letter_code
_entity_poly.pdbx_strand_id
1 'polypeptide(L)'
;MVGIKEIVITIVACLILVGGLAAWYAYEPSTAPELQESDEPITSPETPDAREALEASDIHDMNNQKATFTTNYGTIEIELFTEDMPITTENFISLAQDGYYDGTKFHRVIPGFMIQGGDPNSRGDDTSQYGTGGPGYTIQDEFVEGAHLSNVQGTIAMANTGQPNSGGSQFFINVADNTSLDFDTQPMSSRHPVFGRVIEGMDVVRTIEQVATGARDVPEEPVVVESVTISPLEG
;
A
#
# COMPACT_ATOMS: atom_id res chain seq x y z
N MET A 1 -37.41 -39.09 -25.90
CA MET A 1 -36.11 -38.41 -25.68
C MET A 1 -35.98 -37.33 -26.75
N VAL A 2 -36.26 -36.10 -26.39
CA VAL A 2 -36.13 -34.96 -27.28
C VAL A 2 -34.64 -34.54 -27.27
N GLY A 3 -34.02 -34.51 -28.43
CA GLY A 3 -32.60 -34.32 -28.56
C GLY A 3 -32.17 -32.88 -28.24
N ILE A 4 -31.03 -32.70 -27.56
CA ILE A 4 -30.41 -31.43 -27.13
C ILE A 4 -30.28 -30.40 -28.27
N LYS A 5 -30.31 -30.84 -29.53
CA LYS A 5 -30.24 -29.96 -30.71
C LYS A 5 -31.52 -29.16 -30.97
N GLU A 6 -32.70 -29.62 -30.54
CA GLU A 6 -33.94 -28.88 -30.70
C GLU A 6 -34.13 -27.78 -29.67
N ILE A 7 -33.55 -27.94 -28.50
CA ILE A 7 -33.61 -26.92 -27.41
C ILE A 7 -32.75 -25.68 -27.75
N VAL A 8 -31.61 -25.84 -28.43
CA VAL A 8 -30.73 -24.74 -28.81
C VAL A 8 -31.34 -23.88 -29.92
N ILE A 9 -32.09 -24.48 -30.85
CA ILE A 9 -32.71 -23.74 -31.96
C ILE A 9 -33.88 -22.89 -31.47
N THR A 10 -34.62 -23.34 -30.46
CA THR A 10 -35.76 -22.57 -29.91
C THR A 10 -35.31 -21.38 -29.07
N ILE A 11 -34.16 -21.43 -28.40
CA ILE A 11 -33.61 -20.32 -27.59
C ILE A 11 -33.05 -19.22 -28.53
N VAL A 12 -32.43 -19.56 -29.62
CA VAL A 12 -31.91 -18.57 -30.61
C VAL A 12 -33.03 -17.85 -31.36
N ALA A 13 -34.15 -18.50 -31.64
CA ALA A 13 -35.27 -17.89 -32.31
C ALA A 13 -36.05 -16.89 -31.42
N CYS A 14 -36.07 -17.06 -30.09
CA CYS A 14 -36.72 -16.12 -29.16
C CYS A 14 -35.90 -14.85 -28.90
N LEU A 15 -34.59 -14.85 -29.10
CA LEU A 15 -33.75 -13.67 -28.90
C LEU A 15 -33.75 -12.69 -30.09
N ILE A 16 -34.18 -13.12 -31.29
CA ILE A 16 -34.24 -12.26 -32.48
C ILE A 16 -35.57 -11.47 -32.59
N LEU A 17 -36.62 -11.90 -31.86
CA LEU A 17 -37.95 -11.25 -31.90
C LEU A 17 -38.16 -10.15 -30.86
N VAL A 18 -37.29 -9.99 -29.87
CA VAL A 18 -37.40 -8.93 -28.85
C VAL A 18 -36.50 -7.71 -29.11
N GLY A 19 -35.56 -7.80 -30.07
CA GLY A 19 -34.63 -6.73 -30.44
C GLY A 19 -35.11 -5.74 -31.53
N GLY A 20 -36.29 -5.90 -32.09
CA GLY A 20 -36.70 -5.20 -33.32
C GLY A 20 -37.72 -4.07 -33.16
N LEU A 21 -38.13 -3.64 -31.96
CA LEU A 21 -39.25 -2.71 -31.78
C LEU A 21 -38.97 -1.47 -30.91
N ALA A 22 -37.75 -1.03 -30.81
CA ALA A 22 -37.39 0.17 -30.02
C ALA A 22 -36.43 1.13 -30.76
N ALA A 23 -36.68 1.43 -32.00
CA ALA A 23 -35.92 2.44 -32.72
C ALA A 23 -36.82 3.21 -33.72
N TRP A 24 -37.82 3.90 -33.22
CA TRP A 24 -38.46 4.99 -33.94
C TRP A 24 -39.15 5.96 -32.97
N TYR A 25 -38.35 6.71 -32.22
CA TYR A 25 -38.83 7.94 -31.62
C TYR A 25 -38.04 9.10 -32.22
N ALA A 26 -38.81 9.98 -32.87
CA ALA A 26 -38.36 11.09 -33.65
C ALA A 26 -37.44 12.04 -32.85
N TYR A 27 -36.27 12.31 -33.38
CA TYR A 27 -35.41 13.41 -33.00
C TYR A 27 -35.97 14.69 -33.64
N GLU A 28 -36.59 15.57 -32.88
CA GLU A 28 -36.85 16.95 -33.27
C GLU A 28 -35.67 17.83 -32.86
N PRO A 29 -35.03 18.57 -33.77
CA PRO A 29 -33.98 19.51 -33.39
C PRO A 29 -34.62 20.75 -32.76
N SER A 30 -34.36 20.92 -31.45
CA SER A 30 -34.63 22.14 -30.71
C SER A 30 -33.71 23.26 -31.24
N THR A 31 -34.28 24.30 -31.79
CA THR A 31 -33.58 25.56 -32.14
C THR A 31 -33.12 26.23 -30.84
N ALA A 32 -31.79 26.27 -30.63
CA ALA A 32 -31.22 27.05 -29.59
C ALA A 32 -31.37 28.57 -29.87
N PRO A 33 -31.66 29.40 -28.86
CA PRO A 33 -31.66 30.86 -29.07
C PRO A 33 -30.22 31.36 -29.24
N GLU A 34 -30.07 32.23 -30.24
CA GLU A 34 -28.87 32.96 -30.61
C GLU A 34 -28.45 33.88 -29.46
N LEU A 35 -27.30 33.56 -28.81
CA LEU A 35 -26.70 34.39 -27.81
C LEU A 35 -25.97 35.55 -28.48
N GLN A 36 -26.43 36.77 -28.23
CA GLN A 36 -25.73 37.99 -28.61
C GLN A 36 -24.39 38.06 -27.89
N GLU A 37 -23.33 38.09 -28.66
CA GLU A 37 -21.97 38.34 -28.25
C GLU A 37 -21.84 39.81 -27.81
N SER A 38 -21.71 40.07 -26.52
CA SER A 38 -21.36 41.39 -25.99
C SER A 38 -19.86 41.42 -25.82
N ASP A 39 -19.18 42.17 -26.70
CA ASP A 39 -17.78 42.58 -26.57
C ASP A 39 -17.62 43.53 -25.38
N GLU A 40 -17.37 43.01 -24.18
CA GLU A 40 -16.70 43.74 -23.10
C GLU A 40 -15.56 42.89 -22.56
N PRO A 41 -14.34 43.44 -22.43
CA PRO A 41 -13.22 42.73 -21.81
C PRO A 41 -13.45 42.64 -20.31
N ILE A 42 -13.76 41.43 -19.81
CA ILE A 42 -13.80 41.13 -18.38
C ILE A 42 -12.35 41.09 -17.89
N THR A 43 -11.87 42.20 -17.36
CA THR A 43 -10.68 42.24 -16.51
C THR A 43 -11.06 41.65 -15.16
N SER A 44 -10.85 40.36 -15.00
CA SER A 44 -10.91 39.69 -13.71
C SER A 44 -9.68 40.15 -12.90
N PRO A 45 -9.83 40.57 -11.64
CA PRO A 45 -8.67 40.80 -10.78
C PRO A 45 -8.03 39.43 -10.51
N GLU A 46 -6.75 39.29 -10.85
CA GLU A 46 -5.93 38.17 -10.45
C GLU A 46 -5.88 38.08 -8.91
N THR A 47 -6.76 37.31 -8.32
CA THR A 47 -6.52 36.77 -7.00
C THR A 47 -5.45 35.69 -7.14
N PRO A 48 -4.31 35.82 -6.42
CA PRO A 48 -3.33 34.72 -6.42
C PRO A 48 -4.04 33.45 -5.97
N ASP A 49 -3.86 32.41 -6.76
CA ASP A 49 -4.56 31.14 -6.61
C ASP A 49 -4.23 30.53 -5.24
N ALA A 50 -5.24 30.48 -4.37
CA ALA A 50 -5.13 29.81 -3.08
C ALA A 50 -4.71 28.31 -3.23
N ARG A 51 -4.80 27.76 -4.45
CA ARG A 51 -4.26 26.44 -4.79
C ARG A 51 -2.73 26.43 -4.87
N GLU A 52 -2.10 27.45 -5.48
CA GLU A 52 -0.63 27.55 -5.53
C GLU A 52 -0.01 27.71 -4.14
N ALA A 53 -0.67 28.39 -3.22
CA ALA A 53 -0.19 28.55 -1.85
C ALA A 53 -0.37 27.30 -0.99
N LEU A 54 -1.41 26.48 -1.24
CA LEU A 54 -1.60 25.19 -0.58
C LEU A 54 -0.65 24.11 -1.14
N GLU A 55 -0.47 24.05 -2.45
CA GLU A 55 0.45 23.07 -3.07
C GLU A 55 1.91 23.34 -2.71
N ALA A 56 2.33 24.60 -2.53
CA ALA A 56 3.71 24.91 -2.14
C ALA A 56 4.02 24.62 -0.66
N SER A 57 3.03 24.64 0.25
CA SER A 57 3.23 24.32 1.66
C SER A 57 3.20 22.83 1.94
N ASP A 58 2.41 22.06 1.18
CA ASP A 58 2.26 20.62 1.38
C ASP A 58 3.37 19.81 0.67
N ILE A 59 3.95 20.33 -0.41
CA ILE A 59 5.06 19.66 -1.12
C ILE A 59 6.39 19.79 -0.36
N HIS A 60 6.55 20.78 0.51
CA HIS A 60 7.83 21.00 1.21
C HIS A 60 8.03 20.12 2.43
N ASP A 61 6.98 19.43 2.90
CA ASP A 61 7.03 18.57 4.10
C ASP A 61 7.13 17.06 3.77
N MET A 62 7.14 16.70 2.49
CA MET A 62 7.21 15.30 2.04
C MET A 62 8.64 14.81 1.79
N ASN A 63 9.64 15.69 1.82
CA ASN A 63 11.02 15.32 1.57
C ASN A 63 11.63 14.62 2.78
N ASN A 64 11.96 13.34 2.62
CA ASN A 64 12.77 12.54 3.51
C ASN A 64 12.23 12.47 4.95
N GLN A 65 11.21 11.66 5.16
CA GLN A 65 10.72 11.35 6.51
C GLN A 65 11.46 10.16 7.11
N LYS A 66 11.58 10.19 8.42
CA LYS A 66 12.16 9.13 9.23
C LYS A 66 11.10 8.53 10.14
N ALA A 67 11.02 7.20 10.14
CA ALA A 67 10.25 6.45 11.12
C ALA A 67 11.20 5.92 12.21
N THR A 68 10.89 6.22 13.48
CA THR A 68 11.63 5.71 14.63
C THR A 68 10.78 4.69 15.36
N PHE A 69 11.19 3.42 15.31
CA PHE A 69 10.59 2.33 16.06
C PHE A 69 11.26 2.23 17.41
N THR A 70 10.51 2.39 18.49
CA THR A 70 10.94 2.02 19.84
C THR A 70 10.47 0.61 20.11
N THR A 71 11.39 -0.29 20.43
CA THR A 71 11.08 -1.69 20.74
C THR A 71 11.66 -2.06 22.11
N ASN A 72 11.16 -3.17 22.68
CA ASN A 72 11.76 -3.73 23.90
C ASN A 72 13.18 -4.32 23.70
N TYR A 73 13.69 -4.31 22.44
CA TYR A 73 15.07 -4.69 22.10
C TYR A 73 15.96 -3.49 21.77
N GLY A 74 15.40 -2.29 21.62
CA GLY A 74 16.10 -1.06 21.25
C GLY A 74 15.39 -0.29 20.15
N THR A 75 16.07 0.73 19.62
CA THR A 75 15.52 1.65 18.63
C THR A 75 16.02 1.27 17.23
N ILE A 76 15.12 1.36 16.25
CA ILE A 76 15.40 1.19 14.83
C ILE A 76 14.92 2.45 14.11
N GLU A 77 15.79 3.12 13.36
CA GLU A 77 15.45 4.28 12.55
C GLU A 77 15.44 3.92 11.07
N ILE A 78 14.39 4.33 10.38
CA ILE A 78 14.13 3.98 8.98
C ILE A 78 13.89 5.27 8.19
N GLU A 79 14.68 5.49 7.15
CA GLU A 79 14.40 6.48 6.11
C GLU A 79 13.26 5.95 5.23
N LEU A 80 12.23 6.77 5.02
CA LEU A 80 11.09 6.47 4.16
C LEU A 80 11.29 7.11 2.77
N PHE A 81 11.07 6.35 1.72
CA PHE A 81 11.22 6.79 0.32
C PHE A 81 9.94 7.48 -0.18
N THR A 82 9.62 8.63 0.42
CA THR A 82 8.35 9.33 0.20
C THR A 82 8.17 9.84 -1.23
N GLU A 83 9.26 10.18 -1.91
CA GLU A 83 9.22 10.63 -3.32
C GLU A 83 9.00 9.47 -4.29
N ASP A 84 9.64 8.33 -4.04
CA ASP A 84 9.58 7.16 -4.94
C ASP A 84 8.33 6.30 -4.68
N MET A 85 7.89 6.24 -3.41
CA MET A 85 6.84 5.33 -2.93
C MET A 85 5.73 6.07 -2.17
N PRO A 86 5.11 7.13 -2.76
CA PRO A 86 4.18 8.01 -2.06
C PRO A 86 2.96 7.28 -1.49
N ILE A 87 2.34 6.35 -2.22
CA ILE A 87 1.15 5.63 -1.75
C ILE A 87 1.46 4.77 -0.53
N THR A 88 2.55 4.02 -0.60
CA THR A 88 2.96 3.09 0.46
C THR A 88 3.44 3.82 1.70
N THR A 89 4.24 4.88 1.51
CA THR A 89 4.77 5.68 2.63
C THR A 89 3.70 6.52 3.30
N GLU A 90 2.79 7.16 2.56
CA GLU A 90 1.67 7.91 3.13
C GLU A 90 0.78 7.02 4.00
N ASN A 91 0.44 5.82 3.52
CA ASN A 91 -0.31 4.84 4.30
C ASN A 91 0.43 4.45 5.58
N PHE A 92 1.74 4.15 5.50
CA PHE A 92 2.54 3.78 6.66
C PHE A 92 2.63 4.95 7.67
N ILE A 93 2.90 6.18 7.20
CA ILE A 93 3.01 7.40 8.01
C ILE A 93 1.70 7.68 8.73
N SER A 94 0.57 7.66 8.03
CA SER A 94 -0.76 7.86 8.61
C SER A 94 -1.03 6.86 9.73
N LEU A 95 -0.80 5.56 9.48
CA LEU A 95 -0.97 4.53 10.50
C LEU A 95 -0.03 4.73 11.71
N ALA A 96 1.23 5.13 11.49
CA ALA A 96 2.17 5.40 12.57
C ALA A 96 1.74 6.59 13.41
N GLN A 97 1.31 7.70 12.78
CA GLN A 97 0.81 8.90 13.47
C GLN A 97 -0.46 8.65 14.26
N ASP A 98 -1.30 7.72 13.81
CA ASP A 98 -2.50 7.27 14.54
C ASP A 98 -2.18 6.29 15.69
N GLY A 99 -0.89 5.97 15.94
CA GLY A 99 -0.47 5.00 16.95
C GLY A 99 -0.88 3.55 16.62
N TYR A 100 -1.17 3.29 15.33
CA TYR A 100 -1.66 1.98 14.89
C TYR A 100 -0.64 0.85 15.15
N TYR A 101 0.64 1.14 15.19
CA TYR A 101 1.68 0.15 15.42
C TYR A 101 2.01 -0.06 16.89
N ASP A 102 1.53 0.81 17.79
CA ASP A 102 1.84 0.75 19.21
C ASP A 102 1.32 -0.54 19.86
N GLY A 103 2.21 -1.23 20.56
CA GLY A 103 1.93 -2.51 21.20
C GLY A 103 1.82 -3.70 20.24
N THR A 104 1.97 -3.51 18.92
CA THR A 104 2.11 -4.64 17.99
C THR A 104 3.44 -5.35 18.18
N LYS A 105 3.60 -6.52 17.59
CA LYS A 105 4.81 -7.34 17.72
C LYS A 105 5.42 -7.61 16.34
N PHE A 106 6.74 -7.78 16.31
CA PHE A 106 7.35 -8.56 15.24
C PHE A 106 6.91 -10.01 15.42
N HIS A 107 5.81 -10.36 14.80
CA HIS A 107 5.08 -11.60 15.05
C HIS A 107 5.61 -12.81 14.26
N ARG A 108 6.53 -12.58 13.32
CA ARG A 108 7.20 -13.62 12.54
C ARG A 108 8.65 -13.22 12.31
N VAL A 109 9.58 -14.09 12.71
CA VAL A 109 11.02 -13.89 12.59
C VAL A 109 11.64 -15.12 11.95
N ILE A 110 12.32 -14.92 10.81
CA ILE A 110 13.06 -15.99 10.13
C ILE A 110 14.51 -15.54 9.96
N PRO A 111 15.45 -16.18 10.67
CA PRO A 111 16.88 -15.89 10.53
C PRO A 111 17.36 -16.05 9.08
N GLY A 112 18.17 -15.12 8.61
CA GLY A 112 18.68 -15.09 7.23
C GLY A 112 17.62 -14.75 6.18
N PHE A 113 16.44 -14.27 6.59
CA PHE A 113 15.39 -13.85 5.70
C PHE A 113 14.81 -12.49 6.10
N MET A 114 13.89 -12.42 7.10
CA MET A 114 13.24 -11.16 7.46
C MET A 114 12.66 -11.20 8.88
N ILE A 115 12.33 -10.02 9.42
CA ILE A 115 11.49 -9.84 10.59
C ILE A 115 10.21 -9.10 10.17
N GLN A 116 9.03 -9.67 10.46
CA GLN A 116 7.72 -9.17 10.01
C GLN A 116 6.88 -8.65 11.17
N GLY A 117 6.32 -7.46 11.00
CA GLY A 117 5.47 -6.77 11.98
C GLY A 117 4.24 -6.11 11.34
N GLY A 118 3.60 -5.19 12.09
CA GLY A 118 2.49 -4.36 11.60
C GLY A 118 1.12 -5.03 11.61
N ASP A 119 0.99 -6.19 12.24
CA ASP A 119 -0.31 -6.87 12.42
C ASP A 119 -0.97 -6.43 13.74
N PRO A 120 -2.17 -5.81 13.70
CA PRO A 120 -2.90 -5.41 14.90
C PRO A 120 -3.30 -6.60 15.79
N ASN A 121 -3.51 -7.79 15.22
CA ASN A 121 -3.85 -9.00 15.97
C ASN A 121 -2.68 -9.47 16.84
N SER A 122 -1.45 -9.04 16.53
CA SER A 122 -0.27 -9.40 17.32
C SER A 122 -0.22 -8.73 18.70
N ARG A 123 -1.07 -7.74 19.01
CA ARG A 123 -1.21 -7.17 20.35
C ARG A 123 -1.74 -8.19 21.35
N GLY A 124 -2.61 -9.09 20.91
CA GLY A 124 -3.15 -10.18 21.73
C GLY A 124 -2.12 -11.30 21.97
N ASP A 125 -2.53 -12.29 22.74
CA ASP A 125 -1.70 -13.47 23.05
C ASP A 125 -2.07 -14.71 22.22
N ASP A 126 -3.18 -14.64 21.44
CA ASP A 126 -3.56 -15.72 20.55
C ASP A 126 -2.71 -15.71 19.27
N THR A 127 -1.59 -16.41 19.34
CA THR A 127 -0.67 -16.50 18.20
C THR A 127 -1.30 -17.11 16.95
N SER A 128 -2.46 -17.81 17.06
CA SER A 128 -3.16 -18.37 15.89
C SER A 128 -3.69 -17.28 14.96
N GLN A 129 -3.91 -16.08 15.45
CA GLN A 129 -4.39 -14.91 14.71
C GLN A 129 -3.26 -14.07 14.08
N TYR A 130 -2.00 -14.33 14.46
CA TYR A 130 -0.87 -13.53 13.97
C TYR A 130 -0.70 -13.69 12.45
N GLY A 131 -0.43 -12.56 11.79
CA GLY A 131 -0.30 -12.45 10.34
C GLY A 131 -1.63 -12.32 9.58
N THR A 132 -2.78 -12.28 10.29
CA THR A 132 -4.10 -12.22 9.65
C THR A 132 -4.78 -10.86 9.71
N GLY A 133 -4.25 -9.92 10.52
CA GLY A 133 -4.84 -8.60 10.72
C GLY A 133 -4.37 -7.57 9.70
N GLY A 134 -5.10 -6.45 9.66
CA GLY A 134 -4.82 -5.30 8.81
C GLY A 134 -5.67 -4.10 9.21
N PRO A 135 -5.53 -2.96 8.52
CA PRO A 135 -6.19 -1.70 8.88
C PRO A 135 -7.68 -1.64 8.52
N GLY A 136 -8.24 -2.70 7.94
CA GLY A 136 -9.62 -2.74 7.46
C GLY A 136 -9.79 -2.29 6.01
N TYR A 137 -8.69 -1.97 5.34
CA TYR A 137 -8.61 -1.62 3.91
C TYR A 137 -7.31 -2.16 3.32
N THR A 138 -7.14 -2.03 2.01
CA THR A 138 -5.90 -2.32 1.29
C THR A 138 -5.50 -1.13 0.43
N ILE A 139 -4.21 -1.05 0.09
CA ILE A 139 -3.66 0.00 -0.78
C ILE A 139 -3.34 -0.56 -2.17
N GLN A 140 -3.25 0.32 -3.14
CA GLN A 140 -2.79 -0.02 -4.48
C GLN A 140 -1.32 -0.44 -4.43
N ASP A 141 -0.97 -1.46 -5.21
CA ASP A 141 0.43 -1.87 -5.39
C ASP A 141 1.22 -0.74 -6.05
N GLU A 142 2.42 -0.48 -5.51
CA GLU A 142 3.31 0.55 -5.99
C GLU A 142 4.65 -0.10 -6.34
N PHE A 143 4.82 -0.43 -7.61
CA PHE A 143 6.01 -1.08 -8.14
C PHE A 143 6.78 -0.10 -9.03
N VAL A 144 7.88 0.41 -8.49
CA VAL A 144 8.74 1.40 -9.15
C VAL A 144 10.12 0.79 -9.39
N GLU A 145 10.69 1.03 -10.57
CA GLU A 145 12.05 0.61 -10.89
C GLU A 145 13.08 1.48 -10.17
N GLY A 146 14.03 0.85 -9.52
CA GLY A 146 15.14 1.54 -8.84
C GLY A 146 16.00 0.56 -8.06
N ALA A 147 17.31 0.67 -8.17
CA ALA A 147 18.23 -0.23 -7.46
C ALA A 147 18.10 -0.16 -5.94
N HIS A 148 17.69 1.00 -5.39
CA HIS A 148 17.45 1.21 -3.96
C HIS A 148 16.09 0.65 -3.49
N LEU A 149 15.21 0.29 -4.43
CA LEU A 149 13.90 -0.31 -4.19
C LEU A 149 13.92 -1.84 -4.30
N SER A 150 15.10 -2.45 -4.33
CA SER A 150 15.26 -3.90 -4.26
C SER A 150 15.23 -4.39 -2.81
N ASN A 151 14.72 -5.60 -2.60
CA ASN A 151 14.63 -6.27 -1.29
C ASN A 151 16.02 -6.77 -0.83
N VAL A 152 16.93 -5.84 -0.61
CA VAL A 152 18.26 -6.13 -0.06
C VAL A 152 18.28 -5.96 1.46
N GLN A 153 19.31 -6.47 2.12
CA GLN A 153 19.48 -6.34 3.56
C GLN A 153 19.33 -4.90 4.05
N GLY A 154 18.54 -4.70 5.09
CA GLY A 154 18.26 -3.41 5.72
C GLY A 154 17.10 -2.64 5.11
N THR A 155 16.48 -3.11 4.02
CA THR A 155 15.27 -2.47 3.48
C THR A 155 14.01 -2.91 4.21
N ILE A 156 13.00 -2.02 4.25
CA ILE A 156 11.64 -2.33 4.70
C ILE A 156 10.72 -2.42 3.50
N ALA A 157 9.89 -3.47 3.47
CA ALA A 157 8.96 -3.73 2.37
C ALA A 157 7.56 -4.04 2.88
N MET A 158 6.53 -3.74 2.06
CA MET A 158 5.14 -4.03 2.37
C MET A 158 4.86 -5.53 2.20
N ALA A 159 4.30 -6.13 3.25
CA ALA A 159 3.77 -7.47 3.18
C ALA A 159 2.41 -7.47 2.46
N ASN A 160 2.16 -8.50 1.69
CA ASN A 160 0.90 -8.71 0.96
C ASN A 160 0.54 -10.19 0.88
N THR A 161 -0.61 -10.52 0.36
CA THR A 161 -1.10 -11.91 0.24
C THR A 161 -0.72 -12.58 -1.10
N GLY A 162 0.07 -11.91 -1.93
CA GLY A 162 0.35 -12.31 -3.31
C GLY A 162 -0.79 -11.98 -4.30
N GLN A 163 -1.90 -11.44 -3.82
CA GLN A 163 -2.95 -10.88 -4.68
C GLN A 163 -2.65 -9.42 -5.01
N PRO A 164 -3.04 -8.92 -6.18
CA PRO A 164 -2.91 -7.50 -6.50
C PRO A 164 -3.61 -6.61 -5.46
N ASN A 165 -2.99 -5.48 -5.13
CA ASN A 165 -3.53 -4.46 -4.22
C ASN A 165 -3.94 -5.04 -2.86
N SER A 166 -3.13 -5.92 -2.29
CA SER A 166 -3.41 -6.57 -1.00
C SER A 166 -2.50 -6.10 0.14
N GLY A 167 -1.65 -5.12 -0.08
CA GLY A 167 -0.91 -4.42 0.95
C GLY A 167 -1.86 -3.69 1.92
N GLY A 168 -1.46 -3.58 3.19
CA GLY A 168 -2.27 -2.92 4.23
C GLY A 168 -1.38 -2.28 5.29
N SER A 169 -1.28 -2.89 6.47
CA SER A 169 -0.43 -2.40 7.56
C SER A 169 0.82 -3.25 7.81
N GLN A 170 0.84 -4.50 7.35
CA GLN A 170 1.95 -5.40 7.64
C GLN A 170 3.16 -5.09 6.76
N PHE A 171 4.33 -5.12 7.35
CA PHE A 171 5.62 -4.88 6.71
C PHE A 171 6.66 -5.90 7.20
N PHE A 172 7.79 -5.97 6.52
CA PHE A 172 8.95 -6.70 7.01
C PHE A 172 10.24 -5.95 6.75
N ILE A 173 11.24 -6.19 7.61
CA ILE A 173 12.59 -5.68 7.43
C ILE A 173 13.46 -6.86 6.95
N ASN A 174 14.15 -6.66 5.84
CA ASN A 174 15.03 -7.65 5.25
C ASN A 174 16.33 -7.77 6.08
N VAL A 175 16.66 -8.98 6.54
CA VAL A 175 17.91 -9.25 7.26
C VAL A 175 18.99 -9.89 6.36
N ALA A 176 18.63 -10.17 5.12
CA ALA A 176 19.50 -10.66 4.04
C ALA A 176 19.03 -10.08 2.70
N ASP A 177 19.80 -10.35 1.63
CA ASP A 177 19.42 -9.99 0.27
C ASP A 177 18.35 -10.96 -0.25
N ASN A 178 17.12 -10.48 -0.33
CA ASN A 178 15.92 -11.23 -0.72
C ASN A 178 15.40 -10.78 -2.09
N THR A 179 16.27 -10.55 -3.05
CA THR A 179 15.95 -9.98 -4.38
C THR A 179 14.95 -10.84 -5.19
N SER A 180 14.69 -12.07 -4.76
CA SER A 180 13.61 -12.89 -5.32
C SER A 180 12.20 -12.37 -4.97
N LEU A 181 12.09 -11.41 -4.04
CA LEU A 181 10.86 -10.72 -3.66
C LEU A 181 10.59 -9.45 -4.48
N ASP A 182 11.53 -9.05 -5.34
CA ASP A 182 11.39 -7.88 -6.20
C ASP A 182 10.31 -8.13 -7.26
N PHE A 183 9.57 -7.06 -7.59
CA PHE A 183 8.41 -7.17 -8.47
C PHE A 183 8.75 -7.59 -9.91
N ASP A 184 9.96 -7.35 -10.36
CA ASP A 184 10.49 -7.65 -11.70
C ASP A 184 11.21 -9.00 -11.77
N THR A 185 11.36 -9.71 -10.64
CA THR A 185 12.01 -11.02 -10.55
C THR A 185 11.00 -12.16 -10.71
N GLN A 186 11.35 -13.18 -11.50
CA GLN A 186 10.52 -14.38 -11.68
C GLN A 186 10.76 -15.43 -10.58
N PRO A 187 9.73 -16.14 -10.10
CA PRO A 187 8.31 -16.05 -10.49
C PRO A 187 7.62 -14.83 -9.87
N MET A 188 6.77 -14.15 -10.62
CA MET A 188 6.08 -12.93 -10.21
C MET A 188 5.00 -13.14 -9.12
N SER A 189 5.13 -14.17 -8.30
CA SER A 189 4.19 -14.52 -7.23
C SER A 189 4.51 -13.86 -5.88
N SER A 190 5.67 -13.20 -5.77
CA SER A 190 6.14 -12.57 -4.52
C SER A 190 6.66 -11.19 -4.86
N ARG A 191 5.75 -10.21 -4.94
CA ARG A 191 6.07 -8.83 -5.28
C ARG A 191 5.85 -7.98 -4.05
N HIS A 192 6.94 -7.59 -3.41
CA HIS A 192 6.88 -6.82 -2.19
C HIS A 192 7.56 -5.46 -2.40
N PRO A 193 6.79 -4.36 -2.48
CA PRO A 193 7.35 -3.04 -2.72
C PRO A 193 8.17 -2.59 -1.51
N VAL A 194 9.43 -2.25 -1.75
CA VAL A 194 10.32 -1.62 -0.79
C VAL A 194 9.96 -0.15 -0.69
N PHE A 195 9.79 0.38 0.53
CA PHE A 195 9.39 1.76 0.75
C PHE A 195 10.29 2.53 1.73
N GLY A 196 11.42 1.92 2.15
CA GLY A 196 12.38 2.57 3.01
C GLY A 196 13.58 1.68 3.33
N ARG A 197 14.49 2.22 4.15
CA ARG A 197 15.68 1.48 4.61
C ARG A 197 16.05 1.86 6.03
N VAL A 198 16.61 0.92 6.76
CA VAL A 198 17.20 1.13 8.08
C VAL A 198 18.44 2.02 7.93
N ILE A 199 18.48 3.13 8.66
CA ILE A 199 19.62 4.06 8.73
C ILE A 199 20.36 3.94 10.06
N GLU A 200 19.64 3.58 11.15
CA GLU A 200 20.23 3.27 12.45
C GLU A 200 19.53 2.06 13.10
N GLY A 201 20.23 1.34 13.99
CA GLY A 201 19.64 0.21 14.73
C GLY A 201 19.63 -1.12 13.96
N MET A 202 20.48 -1.28 12.94
CA MET A 202 20.61 -2.58 12.25
C MET A 202 21.15 -3.68 13.16
N ASP A 203 21.89 -3.34 14.21
CA ASP A 203 22.31 -4.25 15.28
C ASP A 203 21.13 -4.74 16.14
N VAL A 204 20.13 -3.86 16.38
CA VAL A 204 18.85 -4.23 17.04
C VAL A 204 18.08 -5.21 16.13
N VAL A 205 17.96 -4.92 14.82
CA VAL A 205 17.33 -5.83 13.86
C VAL A 205 18.01 -7.20 13.86
N ARG A 206 19.35 -7.25 13.89
CA ARG A 206 20.11 -8.51 13.98
C ARG A 206 19.92 -9.24 15.30
N THR A 207 19.72 -8.50 16.39
CA THR A 207 19.42 -9.10 17.70
C THR A 207 18.04 -9.75 17.68
N ILE A 208 17.05 -9.06 17.11
CA ILE A 208 15.69 -9.58 16.92
C ILE A 208 15.71 -10.82 16.01
N GLU A 209 16.49 -10.80 14.92
CA GLU A 209 16.64 -11.94 14.01
C GLU A 209 17.05 -13.24 14.71
N GLN A 210 17.79 -13.14 15.81
CA GLN A 210 18.38 -14.28 16.53
C GLN A 210 17.50 -14.79 17.70
N VAL A 211 16.32 -14.22 17.94
CA VAL A 211 15.45 -14.69 19.00
C VAL A 211 14.97 -16.12 18.72
N ALA A 212 14.75 -16.90 19.78
CA ALA A 212 14.16 -18.21 19.64
C ALA A 212 12.72 -18.10 19.11
N THR A 213 12.37 -18.93 18.14
CA THR A 213 11.05 -18.96 17.51
C THR A 213 10.42 -20.35 17.63
N GLY A 214 9.11 -20.34 17.85
CA GLY A 214 8.28 -21.55 17.89
C GLY A 214 7.58 -21.84 16.57
N ALA A 215 6.40 -22.43 16.66
CA ALA A 215 5.59 -22.75 15.48
C ALA A 215 5.26 -21.48 14.69
N ARG A 216 5.30 -21.58 13.35
CA ARG A 216 5.05 -20.48 12.40
C ARG A 216 6.01 -19.30 12.52
N ASP A 217 7.23 -19.57 12.98
CA ASP A 217 8.31 -18.58 13.13
C ASP A 217 7.94 -17.45 14.12
N VAL A 218 7.01 -17.70 15.06
CA VAL A 218 6.60 -16.74 16.09
C VAL A 218 7.67 -16.72 17.20
N PRO A 219 8.20 -15.53 17.58
CA PRO A 219 9.12 -15.40 18.71
C PRO A 219 8.54 -16.02 20.00
N GLU A 220 9.33 -16.83 20.72
CA GLU A 220 8.94 -17.41 22.01
C GLU A 220 8.81 -16.33 23.09
N GLU A 221 9.70 -15.33 23.07
CA GLU A 221 9.59 -14.12 23.88
C GLU A 221 9.10 -12.97 22.96
N PRO A 222 8.06 -12.24 23.35
CA PRO A 222 7.49 -11.19 22.51
C PRO A 222 8.48 -10.09 22.13
N VAL A 223 8.62 -9.80 20.85
CA VAL A 223 9.34 -8.63 20.32
C VAL A 223 8.32 -7.53 20.09
N VAL A 224 8.19 -6.62 21.04
CA VAL A 224 7.13 -5.59 21.06
C VAL A 224 7.62 -4.31 20.40
N VAL A 225 6.81 -3.76 19.50
CA VAL A 225 6.90 -2.38 19.03
C VAL A 225 6.15 -1.51 20.03
N GLU A 226 6.88 -0.78 20.88
CA GLU A 226 6.29 0.08 21.90
C GLU A 226 5.66 1.32 21.28
N SER A 227 6.31 1.90 20.26
CA SER A 227 5.79 3.02 19.47
C SER A 227 6.51 3.15 18.13
N VAL A 228 5.85 3.81 17.18
CA VAL A 228 6.45 4.29 15.92
C VAL A 228 6.17 5.79 15.78
N THR A 229 7.22 6.60 15.70
CA THR A 229 7.10 8.05 15.52
C THR A 229 7.68 8.48 14.18
N ILE A 230 7.07 9.51 13.59
CA ILE A 230 7.50 10.08 12.31
C ILE A 230 8.09 11.46 12.56
N SER A 231 9.22 11.75 11.94
CA SER A 231 9.90 13.05 11.99
C SER A 231 10.57 13.36 10.67
N PRO A 232 10.86 14.64 10.36
CA PRO A 232 11.71 14.97 9.23
C PRO A 232 13.07 14.26 9.33
N LEU A 233 13.61 13.81 8.20
CA LEU A 233 14.97 13.32 8.11
C LEU A 233 15.89 14.53 8.07
N GLU A 234 16.63 14.77 9.16
CA GLU A 234 17.66 15.82 9.16
C GLU A 234 18.82 15.40 8.24
N GLY A 235 19.13 16.26 7.26
CA GLY A 235 20.19 16.03 6.28
C GLY A 235 21.59 16.34 6.81
#